data_8dc7db2aeda868e7ca754a03ca45c76f
#
_entry.id   8dc7db2aeda868e7ca754a03ca45c76f
#
_cell.length_a   1.000
_cell.length_b   1.000
_cell.length_c   1.000
_cell.angle_alpha   90.00
_cell.angle_beta   90.00
_cell.angle_gamma   90.00
#
_symmetry.space_group_name_H-M   'P 1'
#
loop_
_entity.id
_entity.type
_entity.pdbx_description
1 polymer ?
#
loop_
_entity_poly.entity_id
_entity_poly.type
_entity_poly.pdbx_seq_one_letter_code
_entity_poly.pdbx_strand_id
1 'polypeptide(L)'
;MRARRATLLLGLAGLLPAGPGLAAPPQRVVSLDLCSDWILTVHAAPGQIAALSPMGRRFGARYGPVGGWPEHDGSLEQVIALRPDRVIVGPYNASRLRQRLQALGVRVEVTALPTSLDQVAVFERQVLGLLGGDPSRARAPAPKPAADPAAPRLLVLGANGIATGRGTFEGEVIERAGWRNYLQAEGYQRLDIEALVADPPAAILWAAPVSPALANAFAGHRALRTVVPAPRWLHTDNWRWECPGPWTWDLVGQLRRWREEMR
;
A
#
# COMPACT_ATOMS: atom_id res chain seq x y z
N MET A 1 -58.85 -61.58 26.89
CA MET A 1 -57.64 -60.79 27.26
C MET A 1 -56.72 -60.73 26.09
N ARG A 2 -56.64 -59.56 25.42
CA ARG A 2 -55.74 -59.30 24.22
C ARG A 2 -54.65 -58.35 24.64
N ALA A 3 -53.42 -58.85 24.71
CA ALA A 3 -52.24 -58.03 24.96
C ALA A 3 -51.84 -57.22 23.74
N ARG A 4 -51.78 -55.87 23.86
CA ARG A 4 -51.28 -54.97 22.85
C ARG A 4 -49.76 -54.85 23.03
N ARG A 5 -48.97 -55.25 22.01
CA ARG A 5 -47.55 -55.02 21.95
C ARG A 5 -47.29 -53.57 21.43
N ALA A 6 -46.65 -52.71 22.21
CA ALA A 6 -46.23 -51.43 21.83
C ALA A 6 -44.82 -51.56 21.19
N THR A 7 -44.69 -51.15 19.92
CA THR A 7 -43.42 -51.14 19.22
C THR A 7 -42.76 -49.77 19.42
N LEU A 8 -41.63 -49.75 20.10
CA LEU A 8 -40.82 -48.57 20.37
C LEU A 8 -39.92 -48.33 19.16
N LEU A 9 -40.17 -47.27 18.35
CA LEU A 9 -39.31 -46.81 17.27
C LEU A 9 -38.23 -45.92 17.86
N LEU A 10 -36.99 -46.40 17.95
CA LEU A 10 -35.80 -45.57 18.23
C LEU A 10 -35.47 -44.79 16.97
N GLY A 11 -35.67 -43.46 17.00
CA GLY A 11 -35.20 -42.55 15.99
C GLY A 11 -33.68 -42.37 16.10
N LEU A 12 -32.94 -42.85 15.10
CA LEU A 12 -31.52 -42.61 14.95
C LEU A 12 -31.35 -41.17 14.45
N ALA A 13 -31.05 -40.20 15.33
CA ALA A 13 -30.67 -38.86 14.96
C ALA A 13 -29.25 -38.90 14.33
N GLY A 14 -29.19 -38.83 13.01
CA GLY A 14 -27.91 -38.73 12.27
C GLY A 14 -27.19 -37.45 12.62
N LEU A 15 -26.02 -37.54 13.28
CA LEU A 15 -25.05 -36.43 13.34
C LEU A 15 -24.51 -36.21 11.94
N LEU A 16 -24.96 -35.14 11.27
CA LEU A 16 -24.32 -34.63 10.09
C LEU A 16 -22.95 -34.06 10.50
N PRO A 17 -21.83 -34.43 9.82
CA PRO A 17 -20.55 -33.79 10.09
C PRO A 17 -20.68 -32.34 9.75
N ALA A 18 -20.37 -31.43 10.69
CA ALA A 18 -20.22 -30.01 10.45
C ALA A 18 -19.07 -29.86 9.42
N GLY A 19 -19.41 -29.40 8.21
CA GLY A 19 -18.40 -29.02 7.22
C GLY A 19 -17.43 -28.02 7.81
N PRO A 20 -16.22 -27.83 7.20
CA PRO A 20 -15.28 -26.84 7.67
C PRO A 20 -15.96 -25.46 7.65
N GLY A 21 -16.44 -25.02 8.80
CA GLY A 21 -17.03 -23.71 8.96
C GLY A 21 -16.00 -22.66 8.58
N LEU A 22 -16.34 -21.76 7.65
CA LEU A 22 -15.55 -20.57 7.40
C LEU A 22 -15.32 -19.88 8.75
N ALA A 23 -14.05 -19.69 9.12
CA ALA A 23 -13.72 -18.99 10.35
C ALA A 23 -14.39 -17.61 10.33
N ALA A 24 -15.01 -17.21 11.44
CA ALA A 24 -15.64 -15.91 11.55
C ALA A 24 -14.62 -14.80 11.23
N PRO A 25 -15.05 -13.70 10.58
CA PRO A 25 -14.16 -12.57 10.30
C PRO A 25 -13.54 -12.05 11.61
N PRO A 26 -12.27 -11.59 11.58
CA PRO A 26 -11.65 -10.99 12.76
C PRO A 26 -12.43 -9.75 13.20
N GLN A 27 -12.58 -9.58 14.51
CA GLN A 27 -13.34 -8.47 15.09
C GLN A 27 -12.45 -7.45 15.81
N ARG A 28 -11.17 -7.77 16.01
CA ARG A 28 -10.20 -6.94 16.76
C ARG A 28 -8.85 -6.94 16.06
N VAL A 29 -8.80 -6.22 14.94
CA VAL A 29 -7.57 -6.11 14.14
C VAL A 29 -6.71 -4.96 14.67
N VAL A 30 -5.41 -5.23 14.85
CA VAL A 30 -4.40 -4.23 15.21
C VAL A 30 -3.38 -4.14 14.08
N SER A 31 -3.01 -2.93 13.70
CA SER A 31 -1.92 -2.64 12.75
C SER A 31 -0.64 -2.27 13.49
N LEU A 32 0.52 -2.64 12.94
CA LEU A 32 1.83 -2.26 13.51
C LEU A 32 2.65 -1.33 12.60
N ASP A 33 2.12 -0.90 11.48
CA ASP A 33 2.82 0.00 10.55
C ASP A 33 1.87 0.83 9.69
N LEU A 34 2.42 1.90 9.12
CA LEU A 34 1.67 2.91 8.39
C LEU A 34 0.98 2.39 7.13
N CYS A 35 1.63 1.51 6.35
CA CYS A 35 1.03 0.95 5.13
C CYS A 35 -0.15 0.03 5.46
N SER A 36 -0.03 -0.74 6.55
CA SER A 36 -1.13 -1.54 7.09
C SER A 36 -2.25 -0.67 7.63
N ASP A 37 -1.94 0.47 8.27
CA ASP A 37 -2.96 1.42 8.75
C ASP A 37 -3.86 1.86 7.59
N TRP A 38 -3.26 2.32 6.50
CA TRP A 38 -4.03 2.84 5.35
C TRP A 38 -4.90 1.79 4.69
N ILE A 39 -4.37 0.61 4.43
CA ILE A 39 -5.15 -0.44 3.77
C ILE A 39 -6.31 -0.92 4.66
N LEU A 40 -6.11 -0.95 5.98
CA LEU A 40 -7.16 -1.28 6.94
C LEU A 40 -8.28 -0.23 6.94
N THR A 41 -7.94 1.07 6.96
CA THR A 41 -8.95 2.14 6.96
C THR A 41 -9.82 2.15 5.69
N VAL A 42 -9.32 1.58 4.59
CA VAL A 42 -10.08 1.46 3.33
C VAL A 42 -11.01 0.24 3.34
N HIS A 43 -10.59 -0.87 3.94
CA HIS A 43 -11.28 -2.16 3.74
C HIS A 43 -11.92 -2.76 4.98
N ALA A 44 -11.50 -2.36 6.19
CA ALA A 44 -12.07 -2.92 7.41
C ALA A 44 -13.52 -2.48 7.60
N ALA A 45 -14.33 -3.39 8.12
CA ALA A 45 -15.70 -3.10 8.53
C ALA A 45 -15.72 -2.17 9.76
N PRO A 46 -16.82 -1.40 9.96
CA PRO A 46 -16.97 -0.57 11.15
C PRO A 46 -16.76 -1.39 12.44
N GLY A 47 -15.91 -0.89 13.34
CA GLY A 47 -15.59 -1.55 14.62
C GLY A 47 -14.58 -2.70 14.54
N GLN A 48 -14.15 -3.12 13.36
CA GLN A 48 -13.19 -4.21 13.18
C GLN A 48 -11.76 -3.81 13.57
N ILE A 49 -11.39 -2.54 13.43
CA ILE A 49 -10.07 -2.03 13.83
C ILE A 49 -10.08 -1.74 15.33
N ALA A 50 -9.28 -2.50 16.09
CA ALA A 50 -9.08 -2.25 17.53
C ALA A 50 -8.11 -1.10 17.77
N ALA A 51 -7.02 -1.01 17.01
CA ALA A 51 -6.11 0.14 16.99
C ALA A 51 -5.21 0.13 15.74
N LEU A 52 -4.83 1.32 15.31
CA LEU A 52 -3.79 1.57 14.32
C LEU A 52 -2.42 1.79 14.98
N SER A 53 -1.37 1.78 14.18
CA SER A 53 -0.03 2.06 14.66
C SER A 53 0.13 3.52 15.11
N PRO A 54 1.15 3.85 15.94
CA PRO A 54 1.40 5.23 16.35
C PRO A 54 1.95 6.10 15.20
N MET A 55 2.13 5.54 14.00
CA MET A 55 2.78 6.21 12.90
C MET A 55 1.92 7.34 12.32
N GLY A 56 0.59 7.18 12.27
CA GLY A 56 -0.34 8.21 11.80
C GLY A 56 -0.18 9.50 12.60
N ARG A 57 -0.15 9.42 13.92
CA ARG A 57 0.08 10.55 14.82
C ARG A 57 1.51 11.11 14.72
N ARG A 58 2.52 10.23 14.63
CA ARG A 58 3.93 10.61 14.57
C ARG A 58 4.28 11.39 13.31
N PHE A 59 3.71 11.02 12.17
CA PHE A 59 4.01 11.64 10.88
C PHE A 59 2.94 12.61 10.39
N GLY A 60 1.78 12.67 11.08
CA GLY A 60 0.70 13.63 10.83
C GLY A 60 0.04 13.49 9.46
N ALA A 61 -0.77 14.49 9.09
CA ALA A 61 -1.54 14.52 7.85
C ALA A 61 -0.73 14.41 6.55
N ARG A 62 0.60 14.48 6.63
CA ARG A 62 1.49 14.30 5.46
C ARG A 62 1.45 12.88 4.90
N TYR A 63 0.96 11.91 5.67
CA TYR A 63 1.01 10.49 5.35
C TYR A 63 -0.38 9.86 5.21
N GLY A 64 -1.37 10.62 4.81
CA GLY A 64 -2.69 10.11 4.49
C GLY A 64 -3.72 10.22 5.62
N PRO A 65 -4.98 9.95 5.31
CA PRO A 65 -6.11 10.19 6.20
C PRO A 65 -6.34 9.03 7.19
N VAL A 66 -5.46 8.89 8.19
CA VAL A 66 -5.64 7.89 9.27
C VAL A 66 -6.24 8.48 10.56
N GLY A 67 -6.76 9.71 10.50
CA GLY A 67 -7.36 10.38 11.65
C GLY A 67 -8.67 9.76 12.12
N GLY A 68 -8.92 9.82 13.45
CA GLY A 68 -10.19 9.38 14.04
C GLY A 68 -10.27 7.91 14.47
N TRP A 69 -9.19 7.13 14.27
CA TRP A 69 -9.11 5.75 14.71
C TRP A 69 -8.34 5.63 16.03
N PRO A 70 -8.66 4.66 16.90
CA PRO A 70 -7.82 4.36 18.06
C PRO A 70 -6.40 4.02 17.64
N GLU A 71 -5.41 4.49 18.39
CA GLU A 71 -3.99 4.18 18.18
C GLU A 71 -3.39 3.56 19.42
N HIS A 72 -2.45 2.63 19.24
CA HIS A 72 -1.61 2.12 20.33
C HIS A 72 -0.27 2.87 20.38
N ASP A 73 0.49 2.70 21.47
CA ASP A 73 1.78 3.38 21.67
C ASP A 73 2.99 2.64 21.07
N GLY A 74 2.77 1.46 20.46
CA GLY A 74 3.80 0.59 19.92
C GLY A 74 4.41 -0.38 20.93
N SER A 75 3.97 -0.37 22.21
CA SER A 75 4.42 -1.32 23.23
C SER A 75 3.74 -2.68 23.11
N LEU A 76 4.43 -3.73 23.56
CA LEU A 76 3.88 -5.09 23.63
C LEU A 76 2.66 -5.12 24.56
N GLU A 77 2.78 -4.45 25.69
CA GLU A 77 1.79 -4.41 26.77
C GLU A 77 0.47 -3.84 26.28
N GLN A 78 0.51 -2.73 25.56
CA GLN A 78 -0.70 -2.11 25.04
C GLN A 78 -1.34 -2.93 23.92
N VAL A 79 -0.53 -3.48 23.01
CA VAL A 79 -1.05 -4.35 21.94
C VAL A 79 -1.74 -5.58 22.52
N ILE A 80 -1.17 -6.24 23.54
CA ILE A 80 -1.79 -7.38 24.22
C ILE A 80 -3.07 -6.98 24.95
N ALA A 81 -3.06 -5.82 25.64
CA ALA A 81 -4.23 -5.31 26.36
C ALA A 81 -5.44 -5.10 25.42
N LEU A 82 -5.20 -4.80 24.16
CA LEU A 82 -6.24 -4.71 23.12
C LEU A 82 -6.85 -6.07 22.78
N ARG A 83 -6.26 -7.19 23.19
CA ARG A 83 -6.70 -8.57 22.91
C ARG A 83 -7.01 -8.77 21.42
N PRO A 84 -6.03 -8.52 20.50
CA PRO A 84 -6.27 -8.68 19.09
C PRO A 84 -6.51 -10.15 18.74
N ASP A 85 -7.48 -10.41 17.89
CA ASP A 85 -7.62 -11.72 17.23
C ASP A 85 -6.74 -11.80 15.97
N ARG A 86 -6.28 -10.64 15.47
CA ARG A 86 -5.34 -10.54 14.34
C ARG A 86 -4.51 -9.27 14.42
N VAL A 87 -3.22 -9.43 14.19
CA VAL A 87 -2.26 -8.31 14.01
C VAL A 87 -1.79 -8.32 12.57
N ILE A 88 -1.80 -7.16 11.90
CA ILE A 88 -1.34 -7.00 10.51
C ILE A 88 -0.13 -6.08 10.48
N VAL A 89 0.88 -6.46 9.72
CA VAL A 89 2.15 -5.73 9.64
C VAL A 89 2.86 -6.00 8.33
N GLY A 90 3.55 -4.99 7.79
CA GLY A 90 4.44 -5.14 6.64
C GLY A 90 5.74 -5.90 6.96
N PRO A 91 6.50 -6.33 5.94
CA PRO A 91 7.61 -7.26 6.11
C PRO A 91 8.80 -6.67 6.88
N TYR A 92 8.98 -5.36 6.82
CA TYR A 92 10.17 -4.67 7.35
C TYR A 92 9.94 -3.98 8.69
N ASN A 93 8.70 -3.97 9.19
CA ASN A 93 8.30 -3.20 10.36
C ASN A 93 8.16 -4.07 11.61
N ALA A 94 8.34 -3.45 12.78
CA ALA A 94 8.05 -4.00 14.11
C ALA A 94 8.60 -5.42 14.36
N SER A 95 9.76 -5.80 13.82
CA SER A 95 10.28 -7.18 13.83
C SER A 95 10.34 -7.80 15.23
N ARG A 96 10.85 -7.07 16.22
CA ARG A 96 10.94 -7.54 17.62
C ARG A 96 9.56 -7.68 18.27
N LEU A 97 8.66 -6.71 18.06
CA LEU A 97 7.31 -6.74 18.61
C LEU A 97 6.54 -7.91 17.99
N ARG A 98 6.64 -8.10 16.69
CA ARG A 98 6.04 -9.21 15.95
C ARG A 98 6.45 -10.57 16.49
N GLN A 99 7.75 -10.79 16.70
CA GLN A 99 8.27 -12.04 17.28
C GLN A 99 7.73 -12.29 18.68
N ARG A 100 7.67 -11.26 19.54
CA ARG A 100 7.14 -11.38 20.91
C ARG A 100 5.63 -11.70 20.91
N LEU A 101 4.86 -11.05 20.05
CA LEU A 101 3.43 -11.33 19.91
C LEU A 101 3.18 -12.77 19.47
N GLN A 102 3.94 -13.26 18.47
CA GLN A 102 3.87 -14.63 17.99
C GLN A 102 4.22 -15.65 19.10
N ALA A 103 5.29 -15.37 19.88
CA ALA A 103 5.66 -16.22 21.03
C ALA A 103 4.58 -16.30 22.11
N LEU A 104 3.73 -15.27 22.20
CA LEU A 104 2.58 -15.22 23.12
C LEU A 104 1.29 -15.80 22.49
N GLY A 105 1.38 -16.43 21.32
CA GLY A 105 0.25 -17.03 20.63
C GLY A 105 -0.68 -16.06 19.89
N VAL A 106 -0.29 -14.78 19.77
CA VAL A 106 -1.07 -13.81 18.99
C VAL A 106 -0.88 -14.09 17.49
N ARG A 107 -1.96 -14.12 16.76
CA ARG A 107 -1.95 -14.34 15.31
C ARG A 107 -1.43 -13.08 14.59
N VAL A 108 -0.22 -13.13 14.06
CA VAL A 108 0.43 -12.05 13.33
C VAL A 108 0.53 -12.41 11.85
N GLU A 109 -0.10 -11.59 11.01
CA GLU A 109 -0.06 -11.73 9.56
C GLU A 109 0.90 -10.70 8.97
N VAL A 110 1.91 -11.20 8.28
CA VAL A 110 2.88 -10.36 7.57
C VAL A 110 2.42 -10.23 6.13
N THR A 111 2.05 -9.01 5.74
CA THR A 111 1.66 -8.73 4.35
C THR A 111 2.88 -8.46 3.49
N ALA A 112 2.79 -8.74 2.19
CA ALA A 112 3.80 -8.30 1.25
C ALA A 112 3.75 -6.77 1.06
N LEU A 113 4.90 -6.15 0.79
CA LEU A 113 4.95 -4.79 0.25
C LEU A 113 5.02 -4.90 -1.28
N PRO A 114 4.04 -4.40 -2.03
CA PRO A 114 4.08 -4.45 -3.49
C PRO A 114 5.29 -3.71 -4.07
N THR A 115 6.01 -4.32 -4.98
CA THR A 115 7.13 -3.76 -5.73
C THR A 115 6.85 -3.63 -7.23
N SER A 116 5.64 -4.03 -7.65
CA SER A 116 5.12 -3.88 -9.01
C SER A 116 3.62 -3.62 -8.99
N LEU A 117 3.08 -3.10 -10.09
CA LEU A 117 1.64 -2.84 -10.21
C LEU A 117 0.78 -4.10 -10.12
N ASP A 118 1.26 -5.22 -10.62
CA ASP A 118 0.53 -6.49 -10.54
C ASP A 118 0.42 -6.97 -9.09
N GLN A 119 1.43 -6.71 -8.27
CA GLN A 119 1.42 -7.06 -6.85
C GLN A 119 0.46 -6.18 -6.02
N VAL A 120 0.11 -4.97 -6.48
CA VAL A 120 -0.87 -4.11 -5.77
C VAL A 120 -2.22 -4.80 -5.63
N ALA A 121 -2.76 -5.35 -6.72
CA ALA A 121 -4.04 -6.06 -6.67
C ALA A 121 -3.96 -7.38 -5.87
N VAL A 122 -2.80 -8.06 -5.90
CA VAL A 122 -2.56 -9.26 -5.07
C VAL A 122 -2.58 -8.91 -3.60
N PHE A 123 -1.86 -7.86 -3.21
CA PHE A 123 -1.82 -7.35 -1.84
C PHE A 123 -3.21 -6.95 -1.33
N GLU A 124 -3.96 -6.21 -2.14
CA GLU A 124 -5.32 -5.79 -1.76
C GLU A 124 -6.25 -7.00 -1.55
N ARG A 125 -6.20 -8.00 -2.44
CA ARG A 125 -6.94 -9.26 -2.25
C ARG A 125 -6.54 -10.01 -0.99
N GLN A 126 -5.24 -10.05 -0.70
CA GLN A 126 -4.72 -10.66 0.53
C GLN A 126 -5.34 -9.99 1.77
N VAL A 127 -5.30 -8.66 1.84
CA VAL A 127 -5.83 -7.92 3.00
C VAL A 127 -7.34 -8.09 3.12
N LEU A 128 -8.09 -8.01 2.02
CA LEU A 128 -9.53 -8.29 2.03
C LEU A 128 -9.84 -9.68 2.60
N GLY A 129 -9.12 -10.72 2.16
CA GLY A 129 -9.26 -12.08 2.70
C GLY A 129 -8.89 -12.17 4.19
N LEU A 130 -7.83 -11.48 4.63
CA LEU A 130 -7.45 -11.41 6.05
C LEU A 130 -8.54 -10.76 6.92
N LEU A 131 -9.29 -9.83 6.38
CA LEU A 131 -10.41 -9.16 7.05
C LEU A 131 -11.73 -9.95 6.98
N GLY A 132 -11.75 -11.09 6.27
CA GLY A 132 -12.97 -11.88 6.03
C GLY A 132 -13.90 -11.25 4.99
N GLY A 133 -13.40 -10.28 4.22
CA GLY A 133 -14.10 -9.68 3.10
C GLY A 133 -13.97 -10.48 1.81
N ASP A 134 -14.67 -10.03 0.77
CA ASP A 134 -14.61 -10.63 -0.57
C ASP A 134 -13.39 -10.14 -1.36
N PRO A 135 -12.39 -11.00 -1.66
CA PRO A 135 -11.21 -10.63 -2.43
C PRO A 135 -11.51 -10.11 -3.85
N SER A 136 -12.69 -10.44 -4.41
CA SER A 136 -13.09 -9.95 -5.74
C SER A 136 -13.35 -8.43 -5.78
N ARG A 137 -13.52 -7.81 -4.61
CA ARG A 137 -13.67 -6.34 -4.46
C ARG A 137 -12.37 -5.57 -4.61
N ALA A 138 -11.22 -6.26 -4.68
CA ALA A 138 -9.95 -5.61 -4.96
C ALA A 138 -10.02 -4.84 -6.28
N ARG A 139 -9.47 -3.63 -6.27
CA ARG A 139 -9.53 -2.72 -7.41
C ARG A 139 -8.75 -3.28 -8.59
N ALA A 140 -9.41 -3.46 -9.72
CA ALA A 140 -8.77 -3.95 -10.93
C ALA A 140 -7.74 -2.93 -11.46
N PRO A 141 -6.57 -3.39 -11.93
CA PRO A 141 -5.58 -2.50 -12.52
C PRO A 141 -6.12 -1.82 -13.78
N ALA A 142 -5.81 -0.55 -13.93
CA ALA A 142 -6.08 0.17 -15.18
C ALA A 142 -5.33 -0.51 -16.34
N PRO A 143 -5.93 -0.61 -17.55
CA PRO A 143 -5.26 -1.21 -18.69
C PRO A 143 -3.95 -0.48 -19.02
N LYS A 144 -2.93 -1.26 -19.44
CA LYS A 144 -1.67 -0.70 -19.91
C LYS A 144 -1.92 0.01 -21.24
N PRO A 145 -1.55 1.29 -21.41
CA PRO A 145 -1.66 1.96 -22.68
C PRO A 145 -0.73 1.29 -23.71
N ALA A 146 -1.06 1.43 -24.98
CA ALA A 146 -0.15 1.05 -26.05
C ALA A 146 1.18 1.84 -25.92
N ALA A 147 2.29 1.19 -26.25
CA ALA A 147 3.58 1.87 -26.25
C ALA A 147 3.57 3.01 -27.29
N ASP A 148 3.91 4.19 -26.84
CA ASP A 148 4.02 5.38 -27.70
C ASP A 148 5.46 5.91 -27.65
N PRO A 149 6.28 5.65 -28.67
CA PRO A 149 7.66 6.15 -28.72
C PRO A 149 7.76 7.68 -28.69
N ALA A 150 6.70 8.40 -29.07
CA ALA A 150 6.61 9.84 -29.04
C ALA A 150 6.11 10.40 -27.70
N ALA A 151 5.71 9.55 -26.77
CA ALA A 151 5.25 9.99 -25.45
C ALA A 151 6.32 10.83 -24.74
N PRO A 152 5.92 11.88 -24.01
CA PRO A 152 6.87 12.72 -23.29
C PRO A 152 7.61 11.92 -22.20
N ARG A 153 8.89 12.29 -21.97
CA ARG A 153 9.72 11.67 -20.95
C ARG A 153 9.51 12.34 -19.60
N LEU A 154 9.22 11.54 -18.58
CA LEU A 154 9.07 11.97 -17.19
C LEU A 154 10.25 11.45 -16.37
N LEU A 155 10.95 12.34 -15.68
CA LEU A 155 11.94 12.00 -14.66
C LEU A 155 11.25 11.88 -13.30
N VAL A 156 11.29 10.70 -12.68
CA VAL A 156 10.96 10.55 -11.27
C VAL A 156 12.21 10.78 -10.45
N LEU A 157 12.18 11.80 -9.60
CA LEU A 157 13.31 12.26 -8.81
C LEU A 157 12.99 12.20 -7.32
N GLY A 158 13.77 11.44 -6.59
CA GLY A 158 13.69 11.30 -5.14
C GLY A 158 14.75 12.10 -4.39
N ALA A 159 14.82 11.87 -3.10
CA ALA A 159 15.82 12.47 -2.21
C ALA A 159 17.26 12.14 -2.67
N ASN A 160 18.22 12.99 -2.31
CA ASN A 160 19.65 12.83 -2.65
C ASN A 160 19.95 12.76 -4.15
N GLY A 161 19.03 13.19 -5.01
CA GLY A 161 19.20 13.12 -6.46
C GLY A 161 19.13 11.69 -7.00
N ILE A 162 18.43 10.80 -6.31
CA ILE A 162 18.17 9.46 -6.81
C ILE A 162 17.03 9.52 -7.82
N ALA A 163 17.32 9.10 -9.04
CA ALA A 163 16.36 8.99 -10.12
C ALA A 163 15.89 7.53 -10.26
N THR A 164 14.65 7.36 -10.68
CA THR A 164 13.99 6.05 -10.79
C THR A 164 13.96 5.60 -12.25
N GLY A 165 14.54 4.44 -12.53
CA GLY A 165 14.60 3.82 -13.84
C GLY A 165 13.58 2.72 -14.06
N ARG A 166 13.87 1.85 -15.05
CA ARG A 166 13.01 0.71 -15.40
C ARG A 166 13.05 -0.38 -14.32
N GLY A 167 12.05 -1.23 -14.31
CA GLY A 167 11.94 -2.35 -13.37
C GLY A 167 11.68 -1.93 -11.92
N THR A 168 11.24 -0.70 -11.70
CA THR A 168 10.85 -0.17 -10.39
C THR A 168 9.34 0.08 -10.35
N PHE A 169 8.78 0.11 -9.15
CA PHE A 169 7.36 0.40 -8.95
C PHE A 169 6.97 1.76 -9.56
N GLU A 170 7.74 2.80 -9.29
CA GLU A 170 7.50 4.14 -9.81
C GLU A 170 7.62 4.18 -11.35
N GLY A 171 8.59 3.44 -11.91
CA GLY A 171 8.74 3.29 -13.36
C GLY A 171 7.49 2.69 -13.99
N GLU A 172 6.95 1.61 -13.40
CA GLU A 172 5.70 1.01 -13.87
C GLU A 172 4.49 1.94 -13.75
N VAL A 173 4.41 2.74 -12.67
CA VAL A 173 3.33 3.71 -12.46
C VAL A 173 3.31 4.78 -13.54
N ILE A 174 4.47 5.38 -13.85
CA ILE A 174 4.54 6.42 -14.89
C ILE A 174 4.27 5.86 -16.29
N GLU A 175 4.77 4.66 -16.59
CA GLU A 175 4.49 3.98 -17.87
C GLU A 175 3.00 3.62 -18.00
N ARG A 176 2.37 3.17 -16.91
CA ARG A 176 0.93 2.90 -16.87
C ARG A 176 0.09 4.17 -17.09
N ALA A 177 0.62 5.33 -16.70
CA ALA A 177 0.02 6.63 -16.97
C ALA A 177 0.30 7.14 -18.40
N GLY A 178 1.09 6.41 -19.19
CA GLY A 178 1.40 6.73 -20.57
C GLY A 178 2.61 7.65 -20.77
N TRP A 179 3.41 7.87 -19.73
CA TRP A 179 4.70 8.55 -19.87
C TRP A 179 5.79 7.55 -20.27
N ARG A 180 6.85 8.04 -20.89
CA ARG A 180 8.11 7.30 -21.00
C ARG A 180 8.99 7.62 -19.80
N ASN A 181 9.64 6.61 -19.23
CA ASN A 181 10.64 6.89 -18.20
C ASN A 181 11.84 7.60 -18.82
N TYR A 182 12.26 8.72 -18.22
CA TYR A 182 13.45 9.45 -18.66
C TYR A 182 14.71 8.60 -18.48
N LEU A 183 14.85 7.96 -17.31
CA LEU A 183 15.98 7.10 -17.01
C LEU A 183 15.76 5.71 -17.59
N GLN A 184 16.57 5.33 -18.59
CA GLN A 184 16.44 4.03 -19.25
C GLN A 184 17.21 2.90 -18.57
N ALA A 185 18.10 3.22 -17.62
CA ALA A 185 18.77 2.24 -16.77
C ALA A 185 17.77 1.53 -15.85
N GLU A 186 18.11 0.33 -15.40
CA GLU A 186 17.30 -0.41 -14.43
C GLU A 186 17.55 0.07 -13.00
N GLY A 187 16.51 0.00 -12.18
CA GLY A 187 16.57 0.31 -10.76
C GLY A 187 16.71 1.80 -10.47
N TYR A 188 17.33 2.11 -9.34
CA TYR A 188 17.52 3.47 -8.84
C TYR A 188 18.95 3.91 -9.11
N GLN A 189 19.12 5.07 -9.73
CA GLN A 189 20.41 5.61 -10.13
C GLN A 189 20.60 7.02 -9.59
N ARG A 190 21.85 7.40 -9.33
CA ARG A 190 22.17 8.80 -9.07
C ARG A 190 22.01 9.60 -10.37
N LEU A 191 21.29 10.72 -10.31
CA LEU A 191 21.08 11.58 -11.46
C LEU A 191 22.38 12.25 -11.86
N ASP A 192 22.72 12.14 -13.14
CA ASP A 192 23.75 12.93 -13.80
C ASP A 192 23.13 14.25 -14.26
N ILE A 193 23.52 15.34 -13.60
CA ILE A 193 22.99 16.68 -13.89
C ILE A 193 23.48 17.18 -15.24
N GLU A 194 24.70 16.88 -15.64
CA GLU A 194 25.28 17.34 -16.92
C GLU A 194 24.54 16.65 -18.07
N ALA A 195 24.33 15.35 -18.00
CA ALA A 195 23.53 14.60 -18.97
C ALA A 195 22.08 15.13 -19.04
N LEU A 196 21.47 15.46 -17.89
CA LEU A 196 20.11 16.02 -17.85
C LEU A 196 20.04 17.41 -18.48
N VAL A 197 21.06 18.25 -18.28
CA VAL A 197 21.14 19.60 -18.92
C VAL A 197 21.29 19.48 -20.43
N ALA A 198 22.06 18.51 -20.90
CA ALA A 198 22.26 18.27 -22.33
C ALA A 198 21.02 17.72 -23.05
N ASP A 199 20.23 16.89 -22.35
CA ASP A 199 19.01 16.26 -22.89
C ASP A 199 17.89 16.23 -21.83
N PRO A 200 17.19 17.35 -21.60
CA PRO A 200 16.24 17.49 -20.50
C PRO A 200 14.97 16.64 -20.68
N PRO A 201 14.38 16.15 -19.58
CA PRO A 201 13.07 15.53 -19.61
C PRO A 201 11.97 16.55 -19.93
N ALA A 202 10.83 16.07 -20.42
CA ALA A 202 9.65 16.92 -20.61
C ALA A 202 9.12 17.46 -19.27
N ALA A 203 9.23 16.67 -18.20
CA ALA A 203 8.77 17.05 -16.87
C ALA A 203 9.53 16.27 -15.78
N ILE A 204 9.45 16.77 -14.54
CA ILE A 204 9.99 16.12 -13.34
C ILE A 204 8.85 15.86 -12.36
N LEU A 205 8.75 14.63 -11.88
CA LEU A 205 7.94 14.25 -10.73
C LEU A 205 8.82 14.17 -9.49
N TRP A 206 8.56 15.02 -8.51
CA TRP A 206 9.24 14.95 -7.22
C TRP A 206 8.51 13.95 -6.31
N ALA A 207 9.16 12.83 -6.03
CA ALA A 207 8.61 11.70 -5.29
C ALA A 207 9.17 11.58 -3.86
N ALA A 208 9.86 12.61 -3.36
CA ALA A 208 10.35 12.63 -1.99
C ALA A 208 9.45 13.50 -1.08
N PRO A 209 9.50 13.30 0.25
CA PRO A 209 8.76 14.11 1.19
C PRO A 209 9.11 15.60 1.07
N VAL A 210 8.14 16.47 1.25
CA VAL A 210 8.40 17.89 1.42
C VAL A 210 8.93 18.11 2.84
N SER A 211 10.24 18.24 2.98
CA SER A 211 10.89 18.48 4.27
C SER A 211 12.15 19.34 4.08
N PRO A 212 12.62 20.04 5.14
CA PRO A 212 13.84 20.83 5.08
C PRO A 212 15.14 20.00 5.12
N ALA A 213 15.04 18.67 5.03
CA ALA A 213 16.21 17.80 5.05
C ALA A 213 17.14 18.08 3.87
N LEU A 214 18.47 18.05 4.10
CA LEU A 214 19.48 18.24 3.07
C LEU A 214 19.33 17.27 1.91
N ALA A 215 18.82 16.06 2.16
CA ALA A 215 18.49 15.09 1.12
C ALA A 215 17.55 15.65 0.05
N ASN A 216 16.70 16.63 0.41
CA ASN A 216 15.73 17.25 -0.51
C ASN A 216 16.26 18.51 -1.18
N ALA A 217 17.41 19.02 -0.76
CA ALA A 217 18.01 20.22 -1.35
C ALA A 217 18.34 20.04 -2.84
N PHE A 218 18.51 18.79 -3.29
CA PHE A 218 18.78 18.46 -4.69
C PHE A 218 17.67 18.97 -5.64
N ALA A 219 16.42 18.97 -5.23
CA ALA A 219 15.30 19.50 -6.01
C ALA A 219 15.41 21.02 -6.28
N GLY A 220 16.18 21.74 -5.45
CA GLY A 220 16.48 23.17 -5.59
C GLY A 220 17.67 23.48 -6.50
N HIS A 221 18.34 22.45 -7.04
CA HIS A 221 19.54 22.66 -7.85
C HIS A 221 19.26 23.57 -9.04
N ARG A 222 20.05 24.65 -9.19
CA ARG A 222 19.79 25.73 -10.17
C ARG A 222 19.70 25.19 -11.60
N ALA A 223 20.61 24.30 -12.01
CA ALA A 223 20.61 23.76 -13.36
C ALA A 223 19.30 23.01 -13.68
N LEU A 224 18.79 22.20 -12.73
CA LEU A 224 17.51 21.50 -12.89
C LEU A 224 16.34 22.49 -13.11
N ARG A 225 16.31 23.57 -12.30
CA ARG A 225 15.25 24.58 -12.38
C ARG A 225 15.33 25.45 -13.64
N THR A 226 16.51 25.55 -14.22
CA THR A 226 16.70 26.28 -15.50
C THR A 226 16.20 25.46 -16.68
N VAL A 227 16.54 24.16 -16.75
CA VAL A 227 16.17 23.32 -17.91
C VAL A 227 14.77 22.75 -17.84
N VAL A 228 14.20 22.59 -16.63
CA VAL A 228 12.81 22.17 -16.42
C VAL A 228 12.10 23.22 -15.57
N PRO A 229 11.33 24.13 -16.17
CA PRO A 229 10.69 25.23 -15.46
C PRO A 229 9.58 24.74 -14.52
N ALA A 230 9.24 25.57 -13.52
CA ALA A 230 8.32 25.24 -12.43
C ALA A 230 6.99 24.60 -12.86
N PRO A 231 6.29 25.03 -13.93
CA PRO A 231 5.04 24.38 -14.35
C PRO A 231 5.19 22.92 -14.79
N ARG A 232 6.43 22.47 -15.06
CA ARG A 232 6.76 21.09 -15.44
C ARG A 232 7.28 20.25 -14.27
N TRP A 233 7.07 20.71 -13.04
CA TRP A 233 7.35 19.97 -11.83
C TRP A 233 6.04 19.54 -11.17
N LEU A 234 5.81 18.23 -11.10
CA LEU A 234 4.68 17.66 -10.38
C LEU A 234 5.11 17.25 -8.98
N HIS A 235 4.27 17.60 -8.01
CA HIS A 235 4.36 17.13 -6.64
C HIS A 235 3.13 16.29 -6.33
N THR A 236 3.34 15.11 -5.78
CA THR A 236 2.26 14.21 -5.37
C THR A 236 2.40 13.91 -3.88
N ASP A 237 1.36 13.31 -3.31
CA ASP A 237 1.42 12.83 -1.92
C ASP A 237 2.44 11.69 -1.83
N ASN A 238 3.50 11.92 -1.08
CA ASN A 238 4.64 11.01 -0.98
C ASN A 238 4.26 9.60 -0.50
N TRP A 239 3.31 9.52 0.45
CA TRP A 239 2.88 8.25 1.04
C TRP A 239 2.35 7.24 0.01
N ARG A 240 1.79 7.70 -1.11
CA ARG A 240 1.31 6.82 -2.18
C ARG A 240 2.41 6.08 -2.92
N TRP A 241 3.64 6.58 -2.84
CA TRP A 241 4.83 5.92 -3.39
C TRP A 241 5.44 4.94 -2.39
N GLU A 242 5.45 5.30 -1.12
CA GLU A 242 6.03 4.47 -0.04
C GLU A 242 5.17 3.26 0.32
N CYS A 243 3.85 3.41 0.21
CA CYS A 243 2.89 2.37 0.53
C CYS A 243 1.96 2.08 -0.66
N PRO A 244 2.39 1.29 -1.63
CA PRO A 244 1.51 0.89 -2.74
C PRO A 244 0.23 0.20 -2.24
N GLY A 245 -0.90 0.57 -2.84
CA GLY A 245 -2.22 0.08 -2.45
C GLY A 245 -3.29 0.50 -3.46
N PRO A 246 -4.60 0.39 -3.15
CA PRO A 246 -5.68 0.74 -4.08
C PRO A 246 -5.62 2.18 -4.60
N TRP A 247 -5.06 3.12 -3.83
CA TRP A 247 -4.80 4.51 -4.23
C TRP A 247 -3.74 4.67 -5.32
N THR A 248 -2.95 3.64 -5.61
CA THR A 248 -2.00 3.65 -6.72
C THR A 248 -2.69 3.92 -8.05
N TRP A 249 -3.91 3.43 -8.23
CA TRP A 249 -4.68 3.66 -9.44
C TRP A 249 -5.14 5.11 -9.60
N ASP A 250 -5.38 5.82 -8.50
CA ASP A 250 -5.68 7.24 -8.50
C ASP A 250 -4.45 8.07 -8.85
N LEU A 251 -3.27 7.62 -8.39
CA LEU A 251 -1.98 8.21 -8.76
C LEU A 251 -1.73 8.06 -10.26
N VAL A 252 -1.93 6.87 -10.82
CA VAL A 252 -1.84 6.64 -12.29
C VAL A 252 -2.80 7.57 -13.04
N GLY A 253 -4.04 7.72 -12.57
CA GLY A 253 -5.02 8.64 -13.15
C GLY A 253 -4.58 10.10 -13.09
N GLN A 254 -4.02 10.54 -11.97
CA GLN A 254 -3.49 11.89 -11.79
C GLN A 254 -2.36 12.19 -12.78
N LEU A 255 -1.39 11.28 -12.90
CA LEU A 255 -0.27 11.42 -13.84
C LEU A 255 -0.72 11.43 -15.30
N ARG A 256 -1.77 10.67 -15.64
CA ARG A 256 -2.35 10.65 -16.98
C ARG A 256 -2.98 12.01 -17.33
N ARG A 257 -3.81 12.59 -16.45
CA ARG A 257 -4.40 13.92 -16.65
C ARG A 257 -3.32 14.98 -16.81
N TRP A 258 -2.31 14.98 -15.96
CA TRP A 258 -1.21 15.92 -16.04
C TRP A 258 -0.46 15.84 -17.40
N ARG A 259 -0.25 14.62 -17.92
CA ARG A 259 0.32 14.44 -19.27
C ARG A 259 -0.57 15.05 -20.36
N GLU A 260 -1.87 14.93 -20.24
CA GLU A 260 -2.84 15.48 -21.21
C GLU A 260 -2.87 17.01 -21.18
N GLU A 261 -2.76 17.62 -20.01
CA GLU A 261 -2.69 19.07 -19.81
C GLU A 261 -1.39 19.69 -20.36
N MET A 262 -0.34 18.91 -20.51
CA MET A 262 0.96 19.38 -21.04
C MET A 262 1.06 19.31 -22.57
N ARG A 263 0.09 18.76 -23.27
CA ARG A 263 0.03 18.71 -24.73
C ARG A 263 -0.41 20.03 -25.30
#